data_fa1a780560ae49745c8bdb857f39c7e6
#
_entry.id   fa1a780560ae49745c8bdb857f39c7e6
#
_cell.length_a   1.000
_cell.length_b   1.000
_cell.length_c   1.000
_cell.angle_alpha   90.00
_cell.angle_beta   90.00
_cell.angle_gamma   90.00
#
_symmetry.space_group_name_H-M   'P 1'
#
loop_
_entity.id
_entity.type
_entity.pdbx_description
1 polymer ?
#
loop_
_entity_poly.entity_id
_entity_poly.type
_entity_poly.pdbx_seq_one_letter_code
_entity_poly.pdbx_strand_id
1 'polypeptide(L)'
;MPASDYHTAVRRVLLQVLAINVAVAITKLAVGMLSGSIAVLADAFNSLVDSSSNVIGLLGIRAAAAPPDADHPYGHRRYETLATLGIGALLVLAGWEVLQNVFSRLLEGGAPEVQPLSLALLALTVPVNLFEIGRAHV
;
A
#
# COMPACT_ATOMS: atom_id res chain seq x y z
N MET A 1 -5.64 27.52 -2.63
CA MET A 1 -5.75 26.86 -1.30
C MET A 1 -4.51 27.23 -0.50
N PRO A 2 -4.61 27.67 0.76
CA PRO A 2 -3.46 27.84 1.62
C PRO A 2 -2.77 26.47 1.83
N ALA A 3 -1.44 26.47 1.91
CA ALA A 3 -0.64 25.25 2.01
C ALA A 3 -1.03 24.36 3.22
N SER A 4 -1.55 24.97 4.29
CA SER A 4 -2.05 24.29 5.49
C SER A 4 -3.25 23.36 5.20
N ASP A 5 -4.15 23.80 4.31
CA ASP A 5 -5.38 23.05 3.99
C ASP A 5 -5.07 21.85 3.09
N TYR A 6 -4.09 22.01 2.19
CA TYR A 6 -3.60 20.92 1.35
C TYR A 6 -3.02 19.77 2.18
N HIS A 7 -2.09 20.06 3.10
CA HIS A 7 -1.49 19.04 3.95
C HIS A 7 -2.52 18.33 4.84
N THR A 8 -3.52 19.07 5.32
CA THR A 8 -4.58 18.48 6.16
C THR A 8 -5.49 17.55 5.34
N ALA A 9 -5.85 17.95 4.12
CA ALA A 9 -6.67 17.15 3.22
C ALA A 9 -5.94 15.85 2.83
N VAL A 10 -4.70 15.96 2.38
CA VAL A 10 -3.87 14.79 1.99
C VAL A 10 -3.68 13.84 3.17
N ARG A 11 -3.38 14.35 4.36
CA ARG A 11 -3.24 13.53 5.56
C ARG A 11 -4.54 12.76 5.88
N ARG A 12 -5.70 13.41 5.76
CA ARG A 12 -7.00 12.75 6.02
C ARG A 12 -7.25 11.61 5.03
N VAL A 13 -7.00 11.84 3.74
CA VAL A 13 -7.15 10.80 2.71
C VAL A 13 -6.21 9.64 2.99
N LEU A 14 -4.92 9.89 3.24
CA LEU A 14 -3.95 8.84 3.53
C LEU A 14 -4.30 8.03 4.79
N LEU A 15 -4.83 8.67 5.84
CA LEU A 15 -5.28 7.95 7.03
C LEU A 15 -6.50 7.06 6.76
N GLN A 16 -7.43 7.51 5.92
CA GLN A 16 -8.59 6.71 5.52
C GLN A 16 -8.16 5.52 4.67
N VAL A 17 -7.30 5.73 3.68
CA VAL A 17 -6.74 4.67 2.83
C VAL A 17 -5.96 3.67 3.69
N LEU A 18 -5.12 4.15 4.60
CA LEU A 18 -4.39 3.28 5.53
C LEU A 18 -5.33 2.43 6.37
N ALA A 19 -6.38 3.01 6.95
CA ALA A 19 -7.34 2.27 7.77
C ALA A 19 -8.06 1.18 6.97
N ILE A 20 -8.46 1.48 5.73
CA ILE A 20 -9.10 0.50 4.83
C ILE A 20 -8.11 -0.62 4.48
N ASN A 21 -6.88 -0.28 4.08
CA ASN A 21 -5.86 -1.26 3.70
C ASN A 21 -5.47 -2.18 4.86
N VAL A 22 -5.33 -1.64 6.07
CA VAL A 22 -5.08 -2.43 7.28
C VAL A 22 -6.25 -3.37 7.57
N ALA A 23 -7.50 -2.90 7.47
CA ALA A 23 -8.67 -3.74 7.68
C ALA A 23 -8.74 -4.87 6.65
N VAL A 24 -8.47 -4.59 5.38
CA VAL A 24 -8.40 -5.59 4.30
C VAL A 24 -7.28 -6.59 4.56
N ALA A 25 -6.09 -6.12 4.94
CA ALA A 25 -4.95 -6.98 5.24
C ALA A 25 -5.24 -7.95 6.40
N ILE A 26 -5.84 -7.43 7.49
CA ILE A 26 -6.23 -8.27 8.65
C ILE A 26 -7.27 -9.30 8.23
N THR A 27 -8.28 -8.91 7.44
CA THR A 27 -9.31 -9.83 6.95
C THR A 27 -8.71 -10.93 6.09
N LYS A 28 -7.84 -10.58 5.13
CA LYS A 28 -7.13 -11.55 4.28
C LYS A 28 -6.24 -12.48 5.10
N LEU A 29 -5.52 -11.92 6.09
CA LEU A 29 -4.67 -12.72 6.97
C LEU A 29 -5.50 -13.75 7.76
N ALA A 30 -6.60 -13.32 8.37
CA ALA A 30 -7.49 -14.21 9.11
C ALA A 30 -8.06 -15.31 8.21
N VAL A 31 -8.56 -14.95 7.02
CA VAL A 31 -9.10 -15.92 6.05
C VAL A 31 -8.01 -16.86 5.56
N GLY A 32 -6.80 -16.36 5.26
CA GLY A 32 -5.67 -17.17 4.82
C GLY A 32 -5.24 -18.18 5.87
N MET A 33 -5.19 -17.78 7.15
CA MET A 33 -4.86 -18.68 8.27
C MET A 33 -5.95 -19.74 8.49
N LEU A 34 -7.22 -19.35 8.44
CA LEU A 34 -8.34 -20.28 8.66
C LEU A 34 -8.52 -21.28 7.52
N SER A 35 -8.27 -20.85 6.27
CA SER A 35 -8.38 -21.70 5.08
C SER A 35 -7.12 -22.51 4.77
N GLY A 36 -5.98 -22.19 5.41
CA GLY A 36 -4.68 -22.77 5.07
C GLY A 36 -4.18 -22.40 3.67
N SER A 37 -4.77 -21.37 3.04
CA SER A 37 -4.44 -20.97 1.68
C SER A 37 -3.20 -20.08 1.63
N ILE A 38 -2.09 -20.60 1.12
CA ILE A 38 -0.83 -19.87 0.92
C ILE A 38 -1.05 -18.66 -0.03
N ALA A 39 -1.91 -18.81 -1.03
CA ALA A 39 -2.20 -17.73 -1.97
C ALA A 39 -2.88 -16.53 -1.28
N VAL A 40 -3.83 -16.79 -0.37
CA VAL A 40 -4.50 -15.73 0.40
C VAL A 40 -3.55 -15.11 1.41
N LEU A 41 -2.65 -15.90 2.02
CA LEU A 41 -1.61 -15.37 2.90
C LEU A 41 -0.62 -14.46 2.16
N ALA A 42 -0.20 -14.85 0.96
CA ALA A 42 0.66 -14.01 0.11
C ALA A 42 -0.03 -12.69 -0.27
N ASP A 43 -1.32 -12.74 -0.60
CA ASP A 43 -2.11 -11.55 -0.90
C ASP A 43 -2.32 -10.64 0.34
N ALA A 44 -2.47 -11.24 1.53
CA ALA A 44 -2.46 -10.51 2.79
C ALA A 44 -1.13 -9.78 3.03
N PHE A 45 -0.01 -10.43 2.71
CA PHE A 45 1.31 -9.82 2.82
C PHE A 45 1.47 -8.62 1.87
N ASN A 46 1.00 -8.73 0.62
CA ASN A 46 0.96 -7.60 -0.31
C ASN A 46 0.17 -6.42 0.26
N SER A 47 -1.00 -6.69 0.87
CA SER A 47 -1.81 -5.64 1.50
C SER A 47 -1.11 -4.98 2.70
N LEU A 48 -0.21 -5.68 3.40
CA LEU A 48 0.65 -5.11 4.44
C LEU A 48 1.74 -4.20 3.85
N VAL A 49 2.32 -4.57 2.70
CA VAL A 49 3.29 -3.72 1.98
C VAL A 49 2.62 -2.42 1.54
N ASP A 50 1.39 -2.47 0.99
CA ASP A 50 0.61 -1.30 0.62
C ASP A 50 0.33 -0.39 1.83
N SER A 51 -0.04 -0.99 2.97
CA SER A 51 -0.23 -0.27 4.23
C SER A 51 1.06 0.41 4.70
N SER A 52 2.21 -0.26 4.55
CA SER A 52 3.52 0.29 4.89
C SER A 52 3.89 1.49 4.02
N SER A 53 3.57 1.43 2.72
CA SER A 53 3.75 2.56 1.79
C SER A 53 2.95 3.79 2.24
N ASN A 54 1.70 3.60 2.68
CA ASN A 54 0.87 4.68 3.21
C ASN A 54 1.44 5.27 4.50
N VAL A 55 2.01 4.45 5.39
CA VAL A 55 2.69 4.92 6.62
C VAL A 55 3.90 5.77 6.25
N ILE A 56 4.73 5.32 5.31
CA ILE A 56 5.90 6.07 4.84
C ILE A 56 5.46 7.42 4.25
N GLY A 57 4.40 7.43 3.43
CA GLY A 57 3.83 8.67 2.88
C GLY A 57 3.38 9.65 3.96
N LEU A 58 2.66 9.16 4.98
CA LEU A 58 2.22 9.97 6.12
C LEU A 58 3.40 10.56 6.92
N LEU A 59 4.42 9.75 7.18
CA LEU A 59 5.63 10.20 7.88
C LEU A 59 6.39 11.23 7.04
N GLY A 60 6.51 11.01 5.73
CA GLY A 60 7.16 11.92 4.79
C GLY A 60 6.47 13.29 4.75
N ILE A 61 5.15 13.32 4.61
CA ILE A 61 4.36 14.56 4.62
C ILE A 61 4.48 15.28 5.97
N ARG A 62 4.42 14.53 7.07
CA ARG A 62 4.56 15.12 8.41
C ARG A 62 5.94 15.73 8.61
N ALA A 63 6.99 15.04 8.19
CA ALA A 63 8.35 15.55 8.27
C ALA A 63 8.56 16.76 7.36
N ALA A 64 8.04 16.72 6.12
CA ALA A 64 8.13 17.80 5.16
C ALA A 64 7.40 19.08 5.59
N ALA A 65 6.36 18.95 6.41
CA ALA A 65 5.58 20.07 6.95
C ALA A 65 6.30 20.81 8.11
N ALA A 66 7.41 20.28 8.62
CA ALA A 66 8.19 20.95 9.67
C ALA A 66 8.81 22.26 9.17
N PRO A 67 8.74 23.34 9.98
CA PRO A 67 9.34 24.61 9.61
C PRO A 67 10.87 24.52 9.53
N PRO A 68 11.54 25.47 8.87
CA PRO A 68 12.99 25.60 8.89
C PRO A 68 13.52 25.66 10.34
N ASP A 69 14.64 24.98 10.59
CA ASP A 69 15.37 25.01 11.85
C ASP A 69 16.86 25.31 11.64
N ALA A 70 17.66 25.27 12.69
CA ALA A 70 19.08 25.59 12.65
C ALA A 70 19.88 24.63 11.75
N ASP A 71 19.48 23.36 11.70
CA ASP A 71 20.14 22.31 10.91
C ASP A 71 19.60 22.26 9.47
N HIS A 72 18.37 22.74 9.26
CA HIS A 72 17.69 22.73 7.94
C HIS A 72 17.15 24.14 7.60
N PRO A 73 18.01 25.10 7.27
CA PRO A 73 17.61 26.50 6.98
C PRO A 73 16.63 26.64 5.79
N TYR A 74 16.64 25.69 4.87
CA TYR A 74 15.75 25.64 3.69
C TYR A 74 14.46 24.85 3.93
N GLY A 75 14.23 24.41 5.17
CA GLY A 75 13.07 23.59 5.54
C GLY A 75 13.21 22.12 5.20
N HIS A 76 12.16 21.35 5.47
CA HIS A 76 12.16 19.90 5.48
C HIS A 76 11.49 19.25 4.24
N ARG A 77 11.19 20.01 3.18
CA ARG A 77 10.47 19.50 2.00
C ARG A 77 11.14 18.31 1.30
N ARG A 78 12.45 18.13 1.47
CA ARG A 78 13.18 16.97 0.92
C ARG A 78 12.73 15.63 1.51
N TYR A 79 12.11 15.61 2.69
CA TYR A 79 11.57 14.38 3.29
C TYR A 79 10.40 13.81 2.48
N GLU A 80 9.64 14.63 1.78
CA GLU A 80 8.61 14.17 0.83
C GLU A 80 9.22 13.37 -0.32
N THR A 81 10.32 13.85 -0.89
CA THR A 81 11.06 13.14 -1.94
C THR A 81 11.65 11.82 -1.42
N LEU A 82 12.21 11.82 -0.21
CA LEU A 82 12.73 10.59 0.41
C LEU A 82 11.61 9.57 0.67
N ALA A 83 10.46 10.01 1.13
CA ALA A 83 9.29 9.14 1.31
C ALA A 83 8.85 8.55 -0.04
N THR A 84 8.77 9.36 -1.09
CA THR A 84 8.42 8.90 -2.44
C THR A 84 9.41 7.86 -2.97
N LEU A 85 10.72 8.06 -2.74
CA LEU A 85 11.75 7.09 -3.10
C LEU A 85 11.60 5.78 -2.30
N GLY A 86 11.30 5.88 -1.00
CA GLY A 86 11.02 4.72 -0.14
C GLY A 86 9.82 3.91 -0.62
N ILE A 87 8.73 4.58 -0.96
CA ILE A 87 7.53 3.94 -1.55
C ILE A 87 7.89 3.28 -2.88
N GLY A 88 8.62 3.99 -3.75
CA GLY A 88 9.08 3.44 -5.03
C GLY A 88 9.92 2.18 -4.87
N ALA A 89 10.81 2.14 -3.89
CA ALA A 89 11.62 0.96 -3.57
C ALA A 89 10.76 -0.22 -3.12
N LEU A 90 9.76 0.01 -2.25
CA LEU A 90 8.81 -1.03 -1.83
C LEU A 90 8.01 -1.59 -3.02
N LEU A 91 7.54 -0.73 -3.92
CA LEU A 91 6.83 -1.17 -5.13
C LEU A 91 7.70 -2.00 -6.05
N VAL A 92 8.97 -1.65 -6.21
CA VAL A 92 9.94 -2.45 -6.99
C VAL A 92 10.15 -3.82 -6.35
N LEU A 93 10.30 -3.89 -5.03
CA LEU A 93 10.45 -5.15 -4.31
C LEU A 93 9.19 -6.04 -4.44
N ALA A 94 8.01 -5.47 -4.26
CA ALA A 94 6.75 -6.19 -4.43
C ALA A 94 6.58 -6.69 -5.87
N GLY A 95 6.89 -5.86 -6.87
CA GLY A 95 6.86 -6.25 -8.28
C GLY A 95 7.85 -7.37 -8.61
N TRP A 96 9.04 -7.32 -8.01
CA TRP A 96 10.04 -8.38 -8.17
C TRP A 96 9.55 -9.72 -7.58
N GLU A 97 8.93 -9.71 -6.40
CA GLU A 97 8.36 -10.90 -5.77
C GLU A 97 7.25 -11.52 -6.65
N VAL A 98 6.37 -10.68 -7.21
CA VAL A 98 5.33 -11.14 -8.15
C VAL A 98 5.96 -11.79 -9.39
N LEU A 99 6.98 -11.16 -9.98
CA LEU A 99 7.71 -11.71 -11.13
C LEU A 99 8.34 -13.06 -10.81
N GLN A 100 9.01 -13.21 -9.67
CA GLN A 100 9.59 -14.49 -9.24
C GLN A 100 8.53 -15.57 -9.09
N ASN A 101 7.38 -15.25 -8.46
CA ASN A 101 6.27 -16.18 -8.29
C ASN A 101 5.66 -16.60 -9.63
N VAL A 102 5.54 -15.69 -10.59
CA VAL A 102 5.05 -16.01 -11.94
C VAL A 102 6.05 -16.91 -12.67
N PHE A 103 7.34 -16.58 -12.61
CA PHE A 103 8.38 -17.36 -13.28
C PHE A 103 8.48 -18.78 -12.74
N SER A 104 8.48 -18.97 -11.41
CA SER A 104 8.52 -20.31 -10.81
C SER A 104 7.31 -21.14 -11.22
N ARG A 105 6.10 -20.57 -11.21
CA ARG A 105 4.88 -21.26 -11.63
C ARG A 105 4.90 -21.66 -13.11
N LEU A 106 5.44 -20.81 -13.98
CA LEU A 106 5.60 -21.14 -15.40
C LEU A 106 6.58 -22.28 -15.64
N LEU A 107 7.65 -22.35 -14.85
CA LEU A 107 8.65 -23.42 -14.94
C LEU A 107 8.16 -24.76 -14.35
N GLU A 108 7.38 -24.71 -13.29
CA GLU A 108 6.85 -25.89 -12.61
C GLU A 108 5.64 -26.52 -13.33
N GLY A 109 5.08 -25.85 -14.35
CA GLY A 109 3.98 -26.36 -15.17
C GLY A 109 2.67 -26.59 -14.41
N GLY A 110 2.56 -26.06 -13.20
CA GLY A 110 1.37 -26.20 -12.37
C GLY A 110 0.22 -25.34 -12.87
N ALA A 111 -0.93 -25.94 -13.13
CA ALA A 111 -2.15 -25.19 -13.34
C ALA A 111 -2.48 -24.41 -12.03
N PRO A 112 -2.83 -23.12 -12.11
CA PRO A 112 -3.20 -22.38 -10.92
C PRO A 112 -4.48 -22.98 -10.32
N GLU A 113 -4.38 -23.52 -9.11
CA GLU A 113 -5.57 -23.84 -8.33
C GLU A 113 -6.27 -22.55 -7.94
N VAL A 114 -7.24 -22.17 -8.75
CA VAL A 114 -8.06 -20.98 -8.49
C VAL A 114 -9.13 -21.36 -7.49
N GLN A 115 -8.87 -21.10 -6.22
CA GLN A 115 -9.88 -21.31 -5.18
C GLN A 115 -11.02 -20.27 -5.34
N PRO A 116 -12.29 -20.71 -5.25
CA PRO A 116 -13.44 -19.81 -5.35
C PRO A 116 -13.39 -18.64 -4.34
N LEU A 117 -12.81 -18.89 -3.18
CA LEU A 117 -12.62 -17.88 -2.14
C LEU A 117 -11.64 -16.78 -2.57
N SER A 118 -10.58 -17.13 -3.30
CA SER A 118 -9.61 -16.15 -3.83
C SER A 118 -10.27 -15.24 -4.87
N LEU A 119 -11.15 -15.80 -5.72
CA LEU A 119 -11.93 -15.01 -6.69
C LEU A 119 -12.90 -14.07 -5.99
N ALA A 120 -13.59 -14.52 -4.94
CA ALA A 120 -14.50 -13.68 -4.17
C ALA A 120 -13.77 -12.51 -3.48
N LEU A 121 -12.58 -12.76 -2.92
CA LEU A 121 -11.74 -11.73 -2.32
C LEU A 121 -11.21 -10.73 -3.36
N LEU A 122 -10.82 -11.22 -4.54
CA LEU A 122 -10.40 -10.37 -5.66
C LEU A 122 -11.57 -9.50 -6.15
N ALA A 123 -12.76 -10.07 -6.30
CA ALA A 123 -13.96 -9.35 -6.68
C ALA A 123 -14.35 -8.27 -5.64
N LEU A 124 -14.05 -8.48 -4.36
CA LEU A 124 -14.31 -7.51 -3.30
C LEU A 124 -13.25 -6.39 -3.27
N THR A 125 -11.98 -6.71 -3.57
CA THR A 125 -10.88 -5.72 -3.52
C THR A 125 -10.89 -4.78 -4.70
N VAL A 126 -11.36 -5.20 -5.89
CA VAL A 126 -11.45 -4.33 -7.07
C VAL A 126 -12.29 -3.07 -6.83
N PRO A 127 -13.56 -3.16 -6.36
CA PRO A 127 -14.36 -1.96 -6.10
C PRO A 127 -13.77 -1.09 -4.97
N VAL A 128 -13.10 -1.67 -3.97
CA VAL A 128 -12.43 -0.90 -2.91
C VAL A 128 -11.29 -0.07 -3.51
N ASN A 129 -10.44 -0.67 -4.33
CA ASN A 129 -9.34 0.03 -4.99
C ASN A 129 -9.83 1.10 -5.98
N LEU A 130 -10.90 0.83 -6.73
CA LEU A 130 -11.52 1.82 -7.62
C LEU A 130 -12.09 3.01 -6.84
N PHE A 131 -12.67 2.78 -5.67
CA PHE A 131 -13.17 3.82 -4.79
C PHE A 131 -12.03 4.68 -4.21
N GLU A 132 -10.89 4.07 -3.86
CA GLU A 132 -9.68 4.78 -3.42
C GLU A 132 -9.12 5.67 -4.52
N ILE A 133 -9.01 5.16 -5.75
CA ILE A 133 -8.54 5.93 -6.91
C ILE A 133 -9.47 7.12 -7.19
N GLY A 134 -10.80 6.89 -7.11
CA GLY A 134 -11.79 7.95 -7.31
C GLY A 134 -11.70 9.09 -6.28
N ARG A 135 -11.26 8.79 -5.05
CA ARG A 135 -11.05 9.80 -4.00
C ARG A 135 -9.75 10.57 -4.13
N ALA A 136 -8.74 9.99 -4.75
CA ALA A 136 -7.44 10.65 -4.94
C ALA A 136 -7.50 11.74 -6.05
N HIS A 137 -8.55 11.75 -6.88
CA HIS A 137 -8.74 12.70 -7.97
C HIS A 137 -9.66 13.89 -7.63
N VAL A 138 -10.14 14.01 -6.40
CA VAL A 138 -10.93 15.15 -5.90
C VAL A 138 -10.09 16.00 -4.97
#